data_6e32af88b1210c15e3cbb8a458ea41fa
#
_entry.id   6e32af88b1210c15e3cbb8a458ea41fa
#
_cell.length_a   1.000
_cell.length_b   1.000
_cell.length_c   1.000
_cell.angle_alpha   90.00
_cell.angle_beta   90.00
_cell.angle_gamma   90.00
#
_symmetry.space_group_name_H-M   'P 1'
#
loop_
_entity.id
_entity.type
_entity.pdbx_description
1 polymer ?
#
loop_
_entity_poly.entity_id
_entity_poly.type
_entity_poly.pdbx_seq_one_letter_code
_entity_poly.pdbx_strand_id
1 'polypeptide(L)'
;MLKALVLLIALVLFTVAALALPIPSVEQMRAGVAEAGWWGPLGFGAAYAALTLAPVPKNVLSIGAGVLFGFGPGLLIVYSAAMVGAAAAFWLGRALGREAVERFTGTRVAKVEEVLLRHGFLAVVGVRLVPVLPFTAINYSAGLTALGWWPYLLGTLVGMIPGTASYLALGAYGFQPGLQAEVAFAVLGLLTLAAIAYMVRARGRRGRADV
;
A
#
# COMPACT_ATOMS: atom_id res chain seq x y z
N MET A 1 -0.08 -26.26 19.08
CA MET A 1 1.37 -26.23 19.25
C MET A 1 2.14 -26.59 17.97
N LEU A 2 1.84 -27.71 17.30
CA LEU A 2 2.54 -28.12 16.05
C LEU A 2 2.51 -27.06 14.95
N LYS A 3 1.35 -26.43 14.65
CA LYS A 3 1.23 -25.36 13.64
C LYS A 3 2.07 -24.14 13.95
N ALA A 4 2.16 -23.73 15.22
CA ALA A 4 3.00 -22.60 15.65
C ALA A 4 4.49 -22.93 15.51
N LEU A 5 4.89 -24.17 15.84
CA LEU A 5 6.25 -24.64 15.67
C LEU A 5 6.65 -24.69 14.18
N VAL A 6 5.79 -25.20 13.32
CA VAL A 6 6.01 -25.24 11.86
C VAL A 6 6.15 -23.82 11.29
N LEU A 7 5.29 -22.88 11.71
CA LEU A 7 5.38 -21.47 11.29
C LEU A 7 6.68 -20.81 11.78
N LEU A 8 7.08 -21.09 13.03
CA LEU A 8 8.33 -20.57 13.56
C LEU A 8 9.54 -21.12 12.80
N ILE A 9 9.58 -22.44 12.55
CA ILE A 9 10.64 -23.07 11.75
C ILE A 9 10.66 -22.48 10.32
N ALA A 10 9.50 -22.35 9.67
CA ALA A 10 9.42 -21.76 8.34
C ALA A 10 9.91 -20.30 8.34
N LEU A 11 9.56 -19.51 9.36
CA LEU A 11 10.03 -18.13 9.52
C LEU A 11 11.55 -18.08 9.72
N VAL A 12 12.09 -18.95 10.57
CA VAL A 12 13.54 -19.03 10.84
C VAL A 12 14.28 -19.46 9.57
N LEU A 13 13.81 -20.50 8.86
CA LEU A 13 14.40 -20.95 7.61
C LEU A 13 14.35 -19.88 6.52
N PHE A 14 13.22 -19.17 6.41
CA PHE A 14 13.08 -18.04 5.48
C PHE A 14 14.04 -16.91 5.82
N THR A 15 14.17 -16.57 7.13
CA THR A 15 15.08 -15.52 7.59
C THR A 15 16.54 -15.91 7.33
N VAL A 16 16.92 -17.16 7.65
CA VAL A 16 18.28 -17.67 7.40
C VAL A 16 18.57 -17.70 5.89
N ALA A 17 17.63 -18.17 5.06
CA ALA A 17 17.79 -18.15 3.61
C ALA A 17 17.92 -16.73 3.07
N ALA A 18 17.09 -15.78 3.56
CA ALA A 18 17.16 -14.38 3.16
C ALA A 18 18.48 -13.69 3.57
N LEU A 19 19.06 -14.07 4.73
CA LEU A 19 20.35 -13.56 5.18
C LEU A 19 21.55 -14.25 4.49
N ALA A 20 21.38 -15.50 4.04
CA ALA A 20 22.44 -16.26 3.36
C ALA A 20 22.52 -15.96 1.86
N LEU A 21 21.45 -15.45 1.25
CA LEU A 21 21.48 -15.02 -0.14
C LEU A 21 22.23 -13.70 -0.24
N PRO A 22 23.25 -13.59 -1.14
CA PRO A 22 23.89 -12.31 -1.39
C PRO A 22 22.85 -11.34 -1.94
N ILE A 23 22.52 -10.30 -1.14
CA ILE A 23 21.61 -9.25 -1.61
C ILE A 23 22.40 -8.46 -2.66
N PRO A 24 21.93 -8.41 -3.93
CA PRO A 24 22.61 -7.63 -4.96
C PRO A 24 22.73 -6.18 -4.55
N SER A 25 23.82 -5.52 -4.87
CA SER A 25 23.93 -4.08 -4.65
C SER A 25 22.87 -3.32 -5.44
N VAL A 26 22.56 -2.10 -5.01
CA VAL A 26 21.59 -1.25 -5.72
C VAL A 26 22.02 -1.05 -7.17
N GLU A 27 23.32 -0.91 -7.40
CA GLU A 27 23.92 -0.76 -8.72
C GLU A 27 23.69 -2.01 -9.58
N GLN A 28 23.87 -3.20 -9.03
CA GLN A 28 23.61 -4.47 -9.72
C GLN A 28 22.13 -4.62 -10.06
N MET A 29 21.24 -4.26 -9.14
CA MET A 29 19.80 -4.29 -9.40
C MET A 29 19.40 -3.30 -10.50
N ARG A 30 19.95 -2.08 -10.48
CA ARG A 30 19.73 -1.07 -11.52
C ARG A 30 20.27 -1.53 -12.88
N ALA A 31 21.47 -2.11 -12.91
CA ALA A 31 22.04 -2.67 -14.12
C ALA A 31 21.18 -3.78 -14.71
N GLY A 32 20.72 -4.73 -13.90
CA GLY A 32 19.81 -5.79 -14.34
C GLY A 32 18.48 -5.27 -14.90
N VAL A 33 17.92 -4.23 -14.28
CA VAL A 33 16.70 -3.57 -14.82
C VAL A 33 17.01 -2.88 -16.16
N ALA A 34 18.18 -2.21 -16.29
CA ALA A 34 18.58 -1.54 -17.53
C ALA A 34 18.83 -2.54 -18.67
N GLU A 35 19.49 -3.67 -18.37
CA GLU A 35 19.71 -4.76 -19.34
C GLU A 35 18.40 -5.39 -19.82
N ALA A 36 17.40 -5.51 -18.95
CA ALA A 36 16.08 -6.01 -19.30
C ALA A 36 15.28 -5.03 -20.21
N GLY A 37 15.75 -3.82 -20.43
CA GLY A 37 15.09 -2.81 -21.25
C GLY A 37 13.65 -2.58 -20.81
N TRP A 38 12.69 -2.62 -21.73
CA TRP A 38 11.27 -2.42 -21.42
C TRP A 38 10.65 -3.51 -20.52
N TRP A 39 11.25 -4.71 -20.49
CA TRP A 39 10.78 -5.81 -19.66
C TRP A 39 11.03 -5.57 -18.17
N GLY A 40 12.06 -4.81 -17.81
CA GLY A 40 12.34 -4.47 -16.41
C GLY A 40 11.19 -3.69 -15.73
N PRO A 41 10.81 -2.51 -16.24
CA PRO A 41 9.66 -1.76 -15.73
C PRO A 41 8.33 -2.51 -15.79
N LEU A 42 8.05 -3.24 -16.89
CA LEU A 42 6.82 -4.02 -17.05
C LEU A 42 6.75 -5.18 -16.07
N GLY A 43 7.84 -5.93 -15.92
CA GLY A 43 7.92 -7.05 -14.97
C GLY A 43 7.78 -6.57 -13.53
N PHE A 44 8.45 -5.47 -13.17
CA PHE A 44 8.28 -4.86 -11.84
C PHE A 44 6.84 -4.41 -11.61
N GLY A 45 6.23 -3.72 -12.57
CA GLY A 45 4.85 -3.26 -12.49
C GLY A 45 3.85 -4.41 -12.33
N ALA A 46 4.02 -5.49 -13.10
CA ALA A 46 3.20 -6.70 -13.00
C ALA A 46 3.36 -7.37 -11.61
N ALA A 47 4.60 -7.54 -11.15
CA ALA A 47 4.88 -8.08 -9.81
C ALA A 47 4.30 -7.19 -8.71
N TYR A 48 4.45 -5.86 -8.82
CA TYR A 48 3.88 -4.90 -7.89
C TYR A 48 2.35 -5.02 -7.84
N ALA A 49 1.66 -5.04 -8.99
CA ALA A 49 0.21 -5.21 -9.06
C ALA A 49 -0.24 -6.53 -8.41
N ALA A 50 0.44 -7.64 -8.71
CA ALA A 50 0.15 -8.94 -8.11
C ALA A 50 0.37 -8.95 -6.59
N LEU A 51 1.48 -8.39 -6.10
CA LEU A 51 1.79 -8.31 -4.67
C LEU A 51 0.80 -7.43 -3.90
N THR A 52 0.20 -6.42 -4.53
CA THR A 52 -0.84 -5.59 -3.89
C THR A 52 -2.17 -6.32 -3.70
N LEU A 53 -2.37 -7.49 -4.30
CA LEU A 53 -3.51 -8.38 -4.00
C LEU A 53 -3.32 -9.15 -2.68
N ALA A 54 -2.08 -9.36 -2.26
CA ALA A 54 -1.73 -9.94 -0.97
C ALA A 54 -1.50 -8.83 0.09
N PRO A 55 -1.56 -9.14 1.39
CA PRO A 55 -1.34 -8.15 2.46
C PRO A 55 0.13 -7.72 2.59
N VAL A 56 0.78 -7.43 1.47
CA VAL A 56 2.16 -6.93 1.40
C VAL A 56 2.17 -5.41 1.59
N PRO A 57 3.09 -4.86 2.40
CA PRO A 57 3.22 -3.42 2.58
C PRO A 57 3.66 -2.73 1.28
N LYS A 58 2.71 -2.18 0.52
CA LYS A 58 3.01 -1.52 -0.76
C LYS A 58 4.03 -0.38 -0.65
N ASN A 59 4.15 0.22 0.53
CA ASN A 59 5.08 1.32 0.78
C ASN A 59 6.53 0.89 0.59
N VAL A 60 6.88 -0.34 1.03
CA VAL A 60 8.21 -0.92 0.83
C VAL A 60 8.50 -1.09 -0.67
N LEU A 61 7.52 -1.61 -1.42
CA LEU A 61 7.63 -1.76 -2.88
C LEU A 61 7.80 -0.40 -3.58
N SER A 62 7.10 0.65 -3.10
CA SER A 62 7.22 2.01 -3.66
C SER A 62 8.59 2.62 -3.38
N ILE A 63 9.16 2.42 -2.18
CA ILE A 63 10.53 2.83 -1.86
C ILE A 63 11.52 2.10 -2.78
N GLY A 64 11.38 0.77 -2.93
CA GLY A 64 12.22 -0.03 -3.83
C GLY A 64 12.16 0.46 -5.28
N ALA A 65 10.97 0.81 -5.77
CA ALA A 65 10.82 1.39 -7.10
C ALA A 65 11.53 2.74 -7.25
N GLY A 66 11.48 3.58 -6.21
CA GLY A 66 12.22 4.85 -6.17
C GLY A 66 13.72 4.63 -6.25
N VAL A 67 14.24 3.63 -5.53
CA VAL A 67 15.65 3.23 -5.59
C VAL A 67 16.04 2.74 -6.99
N LEU A 68 15.20 1.91 -7.61
CA LEU A 68 15.54 1.25 -8.88
C LEU A 68 15.37 2.16 -10.11
N PHE A 69 14.24 2.87 -10.17
CA PHE A 69 13.82 3.62 -11.36
C PHE A 69 13.95 5.15 -11.21
N GLY A 70 14.26 5.62 -10.00
CA GLY A 70 14.18 7.05 -9.68
C GLY A 70 12.74 7.55 -9.53
N PHE A 71 12.57 8.87 -9.32
CA PHE A 71 11.24 9.43 -8.99
C PHE A 71 10.27 9.43 -10.18
N GLY A 72 10.64 9.99 -11.32
CA GLY A 72 9.74 10.17 -12.46
C GLY A 72 9.23 8.85 -13.05
N PRO A 73 10.11 8.02 -13.62
CA PRO A 73 9.72 6.72 -14.16
C PRO A 73 9.10 5.81 -13.11
N GLY A 74 9.67 5.78 -11.89
CA GLY A 74 9.14 4.99 -10.77
C GLY A 74 7.72 5.38 -10.41
N LEU A 75 7.37 6.69 -10.47
CA LEU A 75 6.01 7.15 -10.18
C LEU A 75 5.01 6.61 -11.20
N LEU A 76 5.33 6.65 -12.49
CA LEU A 76 4.47 6.11 -13.53
C LEU A 76 4.26 4.60 -13.36
N ILE A 77 5.34 3.85 -13.12
CA ILE A 77 5.28 2.39 -12.95
C ILE A 77 4.44 2.02 -11.71
N VAL A 78 4.80 2.57 -10.56
CA VAL A 78 4.15 2.24 -9.28
C VAL A 78 2.71 2.69 -9.26
N TYR A 79 2.43 3.89 -9.77
CA TYR A 79 1.09 4.43 -9.75
C TYR A 79 0.13 3.65 -10.65
N SER A 80 0.55 3.35 -11.89
CA SER A 80 -0.25 2.51 -12.79
C SER A 80 -0.43 1.08 -12.26
N ALA A 81 0.65 0.46 -11.77
CA ALA A 81 0.59 -0.88 -11.17
C ALA A 81 -0.31 -0.94 -9.92
N ALA A 82 -0.22 0.07 -9.04
CA ALA A 82 -1.09 0.17 -7.87
C ALA A 82 -2.57 0.35 -8.26
N MET A 83 -2.85 1.12 -9.32
CA MET A 83 -4.22 1.28 -9.84
C MET A 83 -4.77 -0.03 -10.40
N VAL A 84 -3.96 -0.78 -11.16
CA VAL A 84 -4.33 -2.11 -11.66
C VAL A 84 -4.61 -3.07 -10.51
N GLY A 85 -3.72 -3.14 -9.52
CA GLY A 85 -3.89 -3.99 -8.34
C GLY A 85 -5.11 -3.58 -7.50
N ALA A 86 -5.35 -2.26 -7.34
CA ALA A 86 -6.54 -1.75 -6.65
C ALA A 86 -7.84 -2.14 -7.37
N ALA A 87 -7.87 -2.01 -8.69
CA ALA A 87 -8.99 -2.41 -9.52
C ALA A 87 -9.26 -3.91 -9.43
N ALA A 88 -8.22 -4.72 -9.57
CA ALA A 88 -8.32 -6.17 -9.46
C ALA A 88 -8.84 -6.60 -8.08
N ALA A 89 -8.28 -6.05 -6.98
CA ALA A 89 -8.72 -6.36 -5.62
C ALA A 89 -10.18 -5.92 -5.36
N PHE A 90 -10.60 -4.78 -5.90
CA PHE A 90 -12.00 -4.33 -5.81
C PHE A 90 -12.96 -5.31 -6.46
N TRP A 91 -12.67 -5.73 -7.71
CA TRP A 91 -13.54 -6.66 -8.44
C TRP A 91 -13.49 -8.08 -7.88
N LEU A 92 -12.30 -8.52 -7.41
CA LEU A 92 -12.16 -9.78 -6.69
C LEU A 92 -12.98 -9.78 -5.39
N GLY A 93 -12.90 -8.69 -4.62
CA GLY A 93 -13.72 -8.52 -3.41
C GLY A 93 -15.21 -8.63 -3.72
N ARG A 94 -15.66 -7.98 -4.80
CA ARG A 94 -17.05 -8.02 -5.25
C ARG A 94 -17.51 -9.39 -5.73
N ALA A 95 -16.62 -10.14 -6.40
CA ALA A 95 -16.90 -11.47 -6.93
C ALA A 95 -16.84 -12.58 -5.87
N LEU A 96 -15.87 -12.51 -4.95
CA LEU A 96 -15.65 -13.53 -3.92
C LEU A 96 -16.64 -13.48 -2.76
N GLY A 97 -17.23 -12.31 -2.51
CA GLY A 97 -18.14 -12.09 -1.41
C GLY A 97 -17.46 -11.90 -0.05
N ARG A 98 -18.28 -11.57 0.95
CA ARG A 98 -17.81 -11.11 2.27
C ARG A 98 -17.01 -12.16 3.04
N GLU A 99 -17.50 -13.39 3.08
CA GLU A 99 -16.88 -14.48 3.88
C GLU A 99 -15.44 -14.79 3.45
N ALA A 100 -15.20 -14.83 2.13
CA ALA A 100 -13.87 -15.08 1.58
C ALA A 100 -12.91 -13.93 1.91
N VAL A 101 -13.37 -12.67 1.82
CA VAL A 101 -12.53 -11.50 2.06
C VAL A 101 -12.19 -11.36 3.55
N GLU A 102 -13.12 -11.63 4.47
CA GLU A 102 -12.87 -11.60 5.91
C GLU A 102 -11.80 -12.61 6.34
N ARG A 103 -11.70 -13.75 5.66
CA ARG A 103 -10.61 -14.74 5.89
C ARG A 103 -9.22 -14.18 5.59
N PHE A 104 -9.10 -13.30 4.59
CA PHE A 104 -7.81 -12.71 4.18
C PHE A 104 -7.48 -11.39 4.88
N THR A 105 -8.48 -10.57 5.20
CA THR A 105 -8.29 -9.20 5.70
C THR A 105 -8.66 -9.03 7.18
N GLY A 106 -9.31 -10.02 7.77
CA GLY A 106 -9.78 -10.01 9.16
C GLY A 106 -10.90 -8.99 9.40
N THR A 107 -11.19 -8.71 10.66
CA THR A 107 -12.31 -7.86 11.12
C THR A 107 -12.19 -6.36 10.76
N ARG A 108 -11.11 -5.95 10.10
CA ARG A 108 -10.89 -4.56 9.67
C ARG A 108 -11.84 -4.10 8.58
N VAL A 109 -12.45 -5.03 7.84
CA VAL A 109 -13.43 -4.79 6.77
C VAL A 109 -14.59 -3.94 7.24
N ALA A 110 -15.22 -4.28 8.37
CA ALA A 110 -16.42 -3.59 8.86
C ALA A 110 -16.19 -2.09 9.17
N LYS A 111 -15.00 -1.74 9.68
CA LYS A 111 -14.67 -0.34 9.96
C LYS A 111 -14.46 0.50 8.70
N VAL A 112 -13.89 -0.12 7.66
CA VAL A 112 -13.70 0.53 6.35
C VAL A 112 -15.05 0.71 5.68
N GLU A 113 -15.93 -0.29 5.76
CA GLU A 113 -17.26 -0.27 5.16
C GLU A 113 -18.12 0.89 5.67
N GLU A 114 -18.20 1.10 6.99
CA GLU A 114 -18.98 2.20 7.57
C GLU A 114 -18.53 3.57 7.04
N VAL A 115 -17.23 3.78 6.92
CA VAL A 115 -16.66 5.06 6.42
C VAL A 115 -16.93 5.25 4.94
N LEU A 116 -16.78 4.19 4.14
CA LEU A 116 -16.95 4.23 2.68
C LEU A 116 -18.41 4.48 2.27
N LEU A 117 -19.36 3.94 3.01
CA LEU A 117 -20.78 4.10 2.70
C LEU A 117 -21.31 5.50 2.96
N ARG A 118 -20.76 6.22 3.96
CA ARG A 118 -21.28 7.56 4.34
C ARG A 118 -20.92 8.66 3.35
N HIS A 119 -19.76 8.63 2.69
CA HIS A 119 -19.22 9.78 1.96
C HIS A 119 -18.70 9.44 0.54
N GLY A 120 -18.83 8.21 0.09
CA GLY A 120 -18.46 7.81 -1.27
C GLY A 120 -17.02 8.20 -1.67
N PHE A 121 -16.89 9.08 -2.67
CA PHE A 121 -15.61 9.56 -3.19
C PHE A 121 -14.71 10.18 -2.10
N LEU A 122 -15.25 11.09 -1.29
CA LEU A 122 -14.49 11.78 -0.24
C LEU A 122 -14.02 10.81 0.85
N ALA A 123 -14.82 9.79 1.16
CA ALA A 123 -14.41 8.75 2.10
C ALA A 123 -13.22 7.95 1.56
N VAL A 124 -13.22 7.60 0.27
CA VAL A 124 -12.08 6.92 -0.37
C VAL A 124 -10.83 7.79 -0.32
N VAL A 125 -10.93 9.07 -0.70
CA VAL A 125 -9.80 10.01 -0.59
C VAL A 125 -9.28 10.09 0.84
N GLY A 126 -10.17 10.28 1.82
CA GLY A 126 -9.80 10.39 3.23
C GLY A 126 -9.09 9.14 3.75
N VAL A 127 -9.61 7.95 3.43
CA VAL A 127 -9.00 6.67 3.84
C VAL A 127 -7.63 6.45 3.18
N ARG A 128 -7.41 6.94 1.95
CA ARG A 128 -6.11 6.88 1.26
C ARG A 128 -5.08 7.84 1.83
N LEU A 129 -5.51 9.00 2.28
CA LEU A 129 -4.63 10.00 2.92
C LEU A 129 -4.19 9.58 4.32
N VAL A 130 -4.95 8.71 4.99
CA VAL A 130 -4.63 8.20 6.33
C VAL A 130 -3.88 6.87 6.19
N PRO A 131 -2.55 6.81 6.38
CA PRO A 131 -1.72 5.63 6.09
C PRO A 131 -1.81 4.55 7.19
N VAL A 132 -2.97 4.41 7.84
CA VAL A 132 -3.19 3.45 8.95
C VAL A 132 -3.76 2.14 8.47
N LEU A 133 -4.55 2.16 7.39
CA LEU A 133 -5.22 0.98 6.88
C LEU A 133 -4.40 0.33 5.77
N PRO A 134 -4.27 -1.01 5.79
CA PRO A 134 -3.60 -1.73 4.71
C PRO A 134 -4.28 -1.46 3.36
N PHE A 135 -3.46 -1.22 2.34
CA PHE A 135 -3.94 -0.96 0.97
C PHE A 135 -4.90 -2.05 0.48
N THR A 136 -4.53 -3.30 0.67
CA THR A 136 -5.31 -4.48 0.32
C THR A 136 -6.67 -4.49 1.03
N ALA A 137 -6.71 -4.21 2.34
CA ALA A 137 -7.96 -4.19 3.11
C ALA A 137 -8.93 -3.14 2.58
N ILE A 138 -8.45 -1.94 2.22
CA ILE A 138 -9.29 -0.89 1.63
C ILE A 138 -9.90 -1.34 0.30
N ASN A 139 -9.09 -1.96 -0.57
CA ASN A 139 -9.52 -2.35 -1.91
C ASN A 139 -10.59 -3.45 -1.86
N TYR A 140 -10.33 -4.53 -1.11
CA TYR A 140 -11.29 -5.62 -0.97
C TYR A 140 -12.56 -5.16 -0.26
N SER A 141 -12.43 -4.38 0.83
CA SER A 141 -13.60 -3.85 1.54
C SER A 141 -14.46 -2.97 0.65
N ALA A 142 -13.85 -2.09 -0.15
CA ALA A 142 -14.59 -1.27 -1.09
C ALA A 142 -15.39 -2.12 -2.10
N GLY A 143 -14.81 -3.22 -2.58
CA GLY A 143 -15.49 -4.17 -3.46
C GLY A 143 -16.70 -4.86 -2.82
N LEU A 144 -16.66 -5.11 -1.50
CA LEU A 144 -17.74 -5.74 -0.73
C LEU A 144 -18.88 -4.79 -0.40
N THR A 145 -18.65 -3.49 -0.44
CA THR A 145 -19.65 -2.49 -0.08
C THR A 145 -20.52 -2.11 -1.28
N ALA A 146 -21.59 -1.37 -1.01
CA ALA A 146 -22.41 -0.74 -2.04
C ALA A 146 -21.73 0.46 -2.74
N LEU A 147 -20.45 0.72 -2.43
CA LEU A 147 -19.68 1.79 -3.07
C LEU A 147 -19.57 1.55 -4.57
N GLY A 148 -19.97 2.57 -5.37
CA GLY A 148 -19.85 2.51 -6.82
C GLY A 148 -18.39 2.47 -7.30
N TRP A 149 -18.17 1.87 -8.46
CA TRP A 149 -16.85 1.77 -9.10
C TRP A 149 -16.19 3.13 -9.31
N TRP A 150 -16.91 4.11 -9.86
CA TRP A 150 -16.35 5.42 -10.18
C TRP A 150 -15.92 6.22 -8.95
N PRO A 151 -16.72 6.36 -7.88
CA PRO A 151 -16.28 6.97 -6.63
C PRO A 151 -15.04 6.29 -6.04
N TYR A 152 -14.96 4.97 -6.11
CA TYR A 152 -13.79 4.22 -5.66
C TYR A 152 -12.55 4.51 -6.50
N LEU A 153 -12.66 4.39 -7.84
CA LEU A 153 -11.55 4.57 -8.77
C LEU A 153 -10.98 5.99 -8.69
N LEU A 154 -11.83 7.00 -8.81
CA LEU A 154 -11.42 8.41 -8.76
C LEU A 154 -10.88 8.80 -7.40
N GLY A 155 -11.52 8.35 -6.31
CA GLY A 155 -11.04 8.59 -4.96
C GLY A 155 -9.69 7.92 -4.68
N THR A 156 -9.45 6.73 -5.23
CA THR A 156 -8.16 6.05 -5.17
C THR A 156 -7.11 6.80 -6.00
N LEU A 157 -7.47 7.20 -7.21
CA LEU A 157 -6.60 7.95 -8.12
C LEU A 157 -6.07 9.24 -7.44
N VAL A 158 -6.94 10.03 -6.85
CA VAL A 158 -6.54 11.28 -6.18
C VAL A 158 -5.87 11.02 -4.84
N GLY A 159 -6.47 10.17 -4.01
CA GLY A 159 -6.03 9.97 -2.63
C GLY A 159 -4.70 9.25 -2.48
N MET A 160 -4.26 8.47 -3.49
CA MET A 160 -2.98 7.78 -3.46
C MET A 160 -1.78 8.67 -3.78
N ILE A 161 -1.97 9.80 -4.47
CA ILE A 161 -0.86 10.62 -4.99
C ILE A 161 0.13 11.01 -3.89
N PRO A 162 -0.30 11.67 -2.78
CA PRO A 162 0.66 12.19 -1.81
C PRO A 162 1.49 11.08 -1.16
N GLY A 163 0.82 10.00 -0.71
CA GLY A 163 1.50 8.89 -0.06
C GLY A 163 2.44 8.15 -1.00
N THR A 164 1.99 7.82 -2.22
CA THR A 164 2.82 7.08 -3.18
C THR A 164 4.02 7.90 -3.62
N ALA A 165 3.82 9.19 -3.94
CA ALA A 165 4.89 10.10 -4.32
C ALA A 165 5.93 10.26 -3.19
N SER A 166 5.49 10.39 -1.94
CA SER A 166 6.40 10.53 -0.79
C SER A 166 7.25 9.29 -0.55
N TYR A 167 6.66 8.08 -0.56
CA TYR A 167 7.43 6.84 -0.40
C TYR A 167 8.40 6.61 -1.56
N LEU A 168 7.98 6.93 -2.78
CA LEU A 168 8.84 6.84 -3.95
C LEU A 168 10.00 7.85 -3.89
N ALA A 169 9.71 9.11 -3.50
CA ALA A 169 10.73 10.14 -3.32
C ALA A 169 11.74 9.74 -2.23
N LEU A 170 11.27 9.09 -1.17
CA LEU A 170 12.14 8.54 -0.14
C LEU A 170 13.12 7.51 -0.71
N GLY A 171 12.66 6.63 -1.60
CA GLY A 171 13.53 5.68 -2.30
C GLY A 171 14.47 6.35 -3.28
N ALA A 172 14.00 7.34 -4.03
CA ALA A 172 14.78 8.02 -5.06
C ALA A 172 15.84 8.98 -4.48
N TYR A 173 15.51 9.66 -3.38
CA TYR A 173 16.32 10.77 -2.85
C TYR A 173 16.70 10.59 -1.37
N GLY A 174 16.11 9.63 -0.64
CA GLY A 174 16.23 9.54 0.81
C GLY A 174 17.66 9.30 1.35
N PHE A 175 18.57 8.85 0.50
CA PHE A 175 19.98 8.68 0.82
C PHE A 175 20.87 9.86 0.38
N GLN A 176 20.28 10.88 -0.23
CA GLN A 176 20.96 12.09 -0.68
C GLN A 176 20.35 13.29 0.08
N PRO A 177 21.15 14.05 0.82
CA PRO A 177 20.66 15.27 1.45
C PRO A 177 20.22 16.26 0.36
N GLY A 178 18.98 16.76 0.49
CA GLY A 178 18.43 17.72 -0.46
C GLY A 178 16.93 17.98 -0.25
N LEU A 179 16.44 19.05 -0.85
CA LEU A 179 15.06 19.54 -0.72
C LEU A 179 14.02 18.44 -1.02
N GLN A 180 14.28 17.58 -2.01
CA GLN A 180 13.34 16.51 -2.39
C GLN A 180 13.13 15.49 -1.27
N ALA A 181 14.20 15.07 -0.60
CA ALA A 181 14.14 14.18 0.55
C ALA A 181 13.43 14.87 1.73
N GLU A 182 13.76 16.11 2.02
CA GLU A 182 13.14 16.90 3.09
C GLU A 182 11.63 17.05 2.87
N VAL A 183 11.20 17.38 1.66
CA VAL A 183 9.77 17.49 1.30
C VAL A 183 9.08 16.13 1.44
N ALA A 184 9.70 15.03 1.00
CA ALA A 184 9.13 13.69 1.15
C ALA A 184 8.91 13.33 2.62
N PHE A 185 9.91 13.59 3.49
CA PHE A 185 9.79 13.38 4.93
C PHE A 185 8.73 14.27 5.57
N ALA A 186 8.68 15.55 5.19
CA ALA A 186 7.69 16.50 5.71
C ALA A 186 6.25 16.05 5.35
N VAL A 187 6.00 15.65 4.09
CA VAL A 187 4.69 15.15 3.66
C VAL A 187 4.31 13.88 4.40
N LEU A 188 5.22 12.92 4.53
CA LEU A 188 4.96 11.68 5.29
C LEU A 188 4.70 11.99 6.77
N GLY A 189 5.47 12.90 7.37
CA GLY A 189 5.26 13.35 8.73
C GLY A 189 3.89 13.98 8.94
N LEU A 190 3.48 14.88 8.05
CA LEU A 190 2.16 15.53 8.10
C LEU A 190 1.02 14.52 7.94
N LEU A 191 1.13 13.58 6.99
CA LEU A 191 0.14 12.52 6.80
C LEU A 191 0.04 11.63 8.04
N THR A 192 1.16 11.29 8.65
CA THR A 192 1.21 10.49 9.88
C THR A 192 0.58 11.23 11.06
N LEU A 193 0.93 12.52 11.26
CA LEU A 193 0.33 13.36 12.30
C LEU A 193 -1.17 13.53 12.12
N ALA A 194 -1.62 13.76 10.88
CA ALA A 194 -3.05 13.85 10.57
C ALA A 194 -3.77 12.53 10.90
N ALA A 195 -3.15 11.38 10.60
CA ALA A 195 -3.67 10.07 10.94
C ALA A 195 -3.79 9.87 12.47
N ILE A 196 -2.74 10.22 13.22
CA ILE A 196 -2.74 10.14 14.69
C ILE A 196 -3.82 11.05 15.27
N ALA A 197 -3.89 12.31 14.83
CA ALA A 197 -4.88 13.28 15.30
C ALA A 197 -6.32 12.79 15.02
N TYR A 198 -6.56 12.20 13.84
CA TYR A 198 -7.84 11.59 13.50
C TYR A 198 -8.19 10.44 14.45
N MET A 199 -7.24 9.52 14.70
CA MET A 199 -7.46 8.37 15.60
C MET A 199 -7.76 8.82 17.03
N VAL A 200 -7.03 9.80 17.55
CA VAL A 200 -7.24 10.34 18.90
C VAL A 200 -8.63 10.98 19.02
N ARG A 201 -9.01 11.82 18.04
CA ARG A 201 -10.35 12.44 18.02
C ARG A 201 -11.48 11.41 17.91
N ALA A 202 -11.29 10.37 17.09
CA ALA A 202 -12.27 9.31 16.92
C ALA A 202 -12.48 8.50 18.22
N ARG A 203 -11.41 8.28 19.01
CA ARG A 203 -11.50 7.64 20.33
C ARG A 203 -12.22 8.52 21.37
N GLY A 204 -11.92 9.80 21.40
CA GLY A 204 -12.54 10.74 22.34
C GLY A 204 -14.05 10.92 22.12
N ARG A 205 -14.54 10.76 20.88
CA ARG A 205 -15.97 10.82 20.58
C ARG A 205 -16.73 9.57 21.04
N ARG A 206 -16.10 8.40 21.06
CA ARG A 206 -16.71 7.15 21.55
C ARG A 206 -16.86 7.15 23.06
N GLY A 207 -15.86 7.59 23.80
CA GLY A 207 -15.94 7.66 25.26
C GLY A 207 -16.95 8.68 25.82
N ARG A 208 -17.51 9.56 24.95
CA ARG A 208 -18.60 10.49 25.32
C ARG A 208 -20.01 9.99 24.95
N ALA A 209 -20.11 8.96 24.14
CA ALA A 209 -21.40 8.37 23.76
C ALA A 209 -21.81 7.25 24.71
N ASP A 210 -20.90 6.80 25.57
CA ASP A 210 -21.13 5.69 26.51
C ASP A 210 -21.34 6.21 27.96
N VAL A 211 -21.46 7.55 28.16
CA VAL A 211 -21.82 8.23 29.42
C VAL A 211 -23.15 8.97 29.23
#